data_8a40c3bb8d53e515750ba6ea15058f85
#
_entry.id   8a40c3bb8d53e515750ba6ea15058f85
#
_cell.length_a   1.000
_cell.length_b   1.000
_cell.length_c   1.000
_cell.angle_alpha   90.00
_cell.angle_beta   90.00
_cell.angle_gamma   90.00
#
_symmetry.space_group_name_H-M   'P 1'
#
loop_
_entity.id
_entity.type
_entity.pdbx_description
1 polymer ?
#
loop_
_entity_poly.entity_id
_entity_poly.type
_entity_poly.pdbx_seq_one_letter_code
_entity_poly.pdbx_strand_id
1 'polypeptide(L)'
;KTSLSSMFEAVGSYAAGKISEEELTEDYKGKIASFVNNMPQWYSRACNSIIAWAKDTYKIDAHVQDIELINIFVLFEQNEDELFGVEFRVEFDVEHGCGIKIKVDNGKYDIIEVGTGDVAFC
;
A
#
# COMPACT_ATOMS: atom_id res chain seq x y z
N LYS A 1 7.98 13.09 -1.94
CA LYS A 1 6.88 12.76 -1.04
C LYS A 1 5.56 12.84 -1.78
N THR A 2 4.81 11.75 -1.78
CA THR A 2 3.56 11.66 -2.50
C THR A 2 2.44 12.35 -1.74
N SER A 3 1.67 13.21 -2.42
CA SER A 3 0.51 13.85 -1.81
C SER A 3 -0.67 12.88 -1.79
N LEU A 4 -1.63 13.13 -0.90
CA LEU A 4 -2.85 12.33 -0.85
C LEU A 4 -3.59 12.35 -2.19
N SER A 5 -3.60 13.51 -2.86
CA SER A 5 -4.24 13.66 -4.16
C SER A 5 -3.61 12.76 -5.20
N SER A 6 -2.27 12.74 -5.28
CA SER A 6 -1.54 11.90 -6.23
C SER A 6 -1.77 10.42 -5.94
N MET A 7 -1.77 10.03 -4.66
CA MET A 7 -2.03 8.65 -4.28
C MET A 7 -3.44 8.23 -4.67
N PHE A 8 -4.41 9.10 -4.47
CA PHE A 8 -5.80 8.82 -4.82
C PHE A 8 -5.96 8.64 -6.32
N GLU A 9 -5.29 9.47 -7.12
CA GLU A 9 -5.31 9.35 -8.57
C GLU A 9 -4.69 8.02 -9.02
N ALA A 10 -3.57 7.62 -8.42
CA ALA A 10 -2.91 6.36 -8.76
C ALA A 10 -3.82 5.17 -8.45
N VAL A 11 -4.46 5.18 -7.28
CA VAL A 11 -5.41 4.13 -6.89
C VAL A 11 -6.60 4.11 -7.85
N GLY A 12 -7.15 5.28 -8.16
CA GLY A 12 -8.27 5.39 -9.09
C GLY A 12 -7.94 4.85 -10.47
N SER A 13 -6.75 5.17 -11.00
CA SER A 13 -6.30 4.68 -12.30
C SER A 13 -6.16 3.17 -12.30
N TYR A 14 -5.60 2.61 -11.24
CA TYR A 14 -5.44 1.16 -11.14
C TYR A 14 -6.80 0.45 -11.09
N ALA A 15 -7.70 0.95 -10.25
CA ALA A 15 -9.04 0.39 -10.12
C ALA A 15 -9.81 0.48 -11.45
N ALA A 16 -9.72 1.60 -12.14
CA ALA A 16 -10.38 1.80 -13.42
C ALA A 16 -9.85 0.86 -14.51
N GLY A 17 -8.59 0.43 -14.40
CA GLY A 17 -8.03 -0.55 -15.32
C GLY A 17 -8.63 -1.94 -15.17
N LYS A 18 -9.23 -2.23 -14.01
CA LYS A 18 -9.85 -3.53 -13.73
C LYS A 18 -11.35 -3.51 -13.79
N ILE A 19 -11.96 -2.40 -13.40
CA ILE A 19 -13.41 -2.22 -13.31
C ILE A 19 -13.75 -0.93 -14.02
N SER A 20 -14.80 -0.93 -14.83
CA SER A 20 -15.21 0.31 -15.49
C SER A 20 -15.63 1.32 -14.42
N GLU A 21 -15.38 2.60 -14.69
CA GLU A 21 -15.69 3.67 -13.76
C GLU A 21 -17.18 3.69 -13.37
N GLU A 22 -18.05 3.30 -14.28
CA GLU A 22 -19.49 3.24 -14.06
C GLU A 22 -19.88 2.18 -13.02
N GLU A 23 -19.04 1.18 -12.81
CA GLU A 23 -19.29 0.10 -11.86
C GLU A 23 -18.84 0.44 -10.45
N LEU A 24 -18.11 1.54 -10.26
CA LEU A 24 -17.62 1.93 -8.94
C LEU A 24 -18.74 2.53 -8.11
N THR A 25 -19.09 1.85 -7.02
CA THR A 25 -20.10 2.36 -6.09
C THR A 25 -19.47 3.39 -5.14
N GLU A 26 -20.34 4.21 -4.52
CA GLU A 26 -19.86 5.16 -3.51
C GLU A 26 -19.25 4.44 -2.31
N ASP A 27 -19.77 3.29 -1.94
CA ASP A 27 -19.22 2.48 -0.85
C ASP A 27 -17.81 2.02 -1.16
N TYR A 28 -17.59 1.52 -2.37
CA TYR A 28 -16.26 1.07 -2.82
C TYR A 28 -15.26 2.22 -2.83
N LYS A 29 -15.66 3.36 -3.38
CA LYS A 29 -14.83 4.56 -3.39
C LYS A 29 -14.55 5.05 -1.97
N GLY A 30 -15.54 4.96 -1.09
CA GLY A 30 -15.40 5.34 0.31
C GLY A 30 -14.38 4.50 1.04
N LYS A 31 -14.36 3.20 0.76
CA LYS A 31 -13.36 2.30 1.35
C LYS A 31 -11.94 2.68 0.94
N ILE A 32 -11.75 2.99 -0.34
CA ILE A 32 -10.45 3.41 -0.87
C ILE A 32 -10.02 4.73 -0.23
N ALA A 33 -10.92 5.70 -0.20
CA ALA A 33 -10.63 7.00 0.40
C ALA A 33 -10.33 6.87 1.90
N SER A 34 -11.04 6.01 2.60
CA SER A 34 -10.83 5.76 4.02
C SER A 34 -9.43 5.20 4.28
N PHE A 35 -8.98 4.26 3.45
CA PHE A 35 -7.63 3.71 3.59
C PHE A 35 -6.57 4.80 3.45
N VAL A 36 -6.69 5.63 2.43
CA VAL A 36 -5.75 6.73 2.19
C VAL A 36 -5.80 7.75 3.32
N ASN A 37 -7.01 8.12 3.76
CA ASN A 37 -7.19 9.12 4.81
C ASN A 37 -6.74 8.63 6.18
N ASN A 38 -6.72 7.32 6.40
CA ASN A 38 -6.28 6.73 7.66
C ASN A 38 -4.82 6.28 7.62
N MET A 39 -4.04 6.84 6.70
CA MET A 39 -2.61 6.57 6.60
C MET A 39 -1.87 6.64 7.94
N PRO A 40 -2.14 7.61 8.83
CA PRO A 40 -1.47 7.65 10.13
C PRO A 40 -1.66 6.39 10.98
N GLN A 41 -2.71 5.61 10.72
CA GLN A 41 -2.97 4.41 11.48
C GLN A 41 -2.17 3.19 11.01
N TRP A 42 -1.71 3.19 9.76
CA TRP A 42 -0.98 2.02 9.23
C TRP A 42 0.43 2.34 8.74
N TYR A 43 0.72 3.58 8.41
CA TYR A 43 2.00 3.96 7.80
C TYR A 43 3.20 3.61 8.69
N SER A 44 3.12 3.96 9.96
CA SER A 44 4.21 3.70 10.91
C SER A 44 4.50 2.21 11.04
N ARG A 45 3.43 1.41 11.13
CA ARG A 45 3.58 -0.05 11.21
C ARG A 45 4.14 -0.63 9.91
N ALA A 46 3.75 -0.06 8.78
CA ALA A 46 4.29 -0.46 7.48
C ALA A 46 5.79 -0.21 7.44
N CYS A 47 6.24 0.97 7.84
CA CYS A 47 7.65 1.31 7.88
C CYS A 47 8.42 0.39 8.83
N ASN A 48 7.88 0.09 10.00
CA ASN A 48 8.51 -0.82 10.94
C ASN A 48 8.64 -2.24 10.36
N SER A 49 7.65 -2.68 9.61
CA SER A 49 7.70 -3.98 8.94
C SER A 49 8.78 -4.01 7.86
N ILE A 50 8.96 -2.90 7.14
CA ILE A 50 10.01 -2.79 6.11
C ILE A 50 11.39 -2.82 6.77
N ILE A 51 11.56 -2.12 7.87
CA ILE A 51 12.83 -2.10 8.62
C ILE A 51 13.19 -3.51 9.11
N ALA A 52 12.22 -4.24 9.64
CA ALA A 52 12.41 -5.60 10.08
C ALA A 52 12.75 -6.53 8.91
N TRP A 53 12.05 -6.38 7.79
CA TRP A 53 12.29 -7.15 6.58
C TRP A 53 13.69 -6.87 6.02
N ALA A 54 14.12 -5.62 6.01
CA ALA A 54 15.45 -5.23 5.55
C ALA A 54 16.54 -5.85 6.41
N LYS A 55 16.35 -5.85 7.72
CA LYS A 55 17.32 -6.46 8.63
C LYS A 55 17.44 -7.96 8.39
N ASP A 56 16.31 -8.63 8.21
CA ASP A 56 16.27 -10.07 8.00
C ASP A 56 16.81 -10.47 6.62
N THR A 57 16.41 -9.74 5.59
CA THR A 57 16.69 -10.09 4.19
C THR A 57 18.04 -9.56 3.72
N TYR A 58 18.36 -8.30 4.03
CA TYR A 58 19.56 -7.61 3.54
C TYR A 58 20.64 -7.45 4.62
N LYS A 59 20.32 -7.78 5.88
CA LYS A 59 21.23 -7.64 7.01
C LYS A 59 21.70 -6.20 7.23
N ILE A 60 20.78 -5.26 7.04
CA ILE A 60 21.07 -3.82 7.20
C ILE A 60 20.13 -3.20 8.23
N ASP A 61 20.53 -2.06 8.79
CA ASP A 61 19.71 -1.26 9.69
C ASP A 61 19.11 -0.09 8.91
N ALA A 62 17.94 -0.32 8.32
CA ALA A 62 17.25 0.72 7.57
C ALA A 62 16.57 1.71 8.52
N HIS A 63 16.36 2.93 8.04
CA HIS A 63 15.70 3.99 8.78
C HIS A 63 14.48 4.48 8.03
N VAL A 64 13.55 5.12 8.74
CA VAL A 64 12.30 5.63 8.14
C VAL A 64 12.59 6.57 6.97
N GLN A 65 13.61 7.40 7.07
CA GLN A 65 13.98 8.34 6.00
C GLN A 65 14.49 7.64 4.73
N ASP A 66 14.83 6.36 4.82
CA ASP A 66 15.25 5.56 3.66
C ASP A 66 14.07 4.98 2.89
N ILE A 67 12.86 5.21 3.36
CA ILE A 67 11.62 4.60 2.87
C ILE A 67 10.67 5.69 2.38
N GLU A 68 10.21 5.56 1.14
CA GLU A 68 9.27 6.53 0.55
C GLU A 68 8.09 5.80 -0.07
N LEU A 69 6.89 6.18 0.35
CA LEU A 69 5.66 5.66 -0.25
C LEU A 69 5.50 6.20 -1.65
N ILE A 70 5.34 5.34 -2.63
CA ILE A 70 5.17 5.77 -4.03
C ILE A 70 3.84 5.39 -4.65
N ASN A 71 3.25 4.25 -4.28
CA ASN A 71 1.97 3.82 -4.85
C ASN A 71 1.11 3.07 -3.85
N ILE A 72 -0.19 3.20 -4.01
CA ILE A 72 -1.18 2.39 -3.31
C ILE A 72 -2.03 1.70 -4.38
N PHE A 73 -2.16 0.38 -4.29
CA PHE A 73 -2.94 -0.42 -5.23
C PHE A 73 -4.16 -0.99 -4.54
N VAL A 74 -5.28 -1.02 -5.24
CA VAL A 74 -6.51 -1.64 -4.77
C VAL A 74 -6.51 -3.08 -5.26
N LEU A 75 -6.47 -4.03 -4.34
CA LEU A 75 -6.36 -5.45 -4.66
C LEU A 75 -7.64 -6.22 -4.34
N PHE A 76 -8.77 -5.54 -4.30
CA PHE A 76 -10.05 -6.16 -4.04
C PHE A 76 -11.12 -5.57 -4.95
N GLU A 77 -12.15 -6.36 -5.23
CA GLU A 77 -13.29 -5.89 -6.00
C GLU A 77 -14.44 -5.57 -5.05
N GLN A 78 -15.51 -4.99 -5.60
CA GLN A 78 -16.68 -4.69 -4.80
C GLN A 78 -17.23 -5.99 -4.19
N ASN A 79 -17.59 -5.93 -2.93
CA ASN A 79 -18.12 -7.06 -2.14
C ASN A 79 -17.04 -8.08 -1.73
N GLU A 80 -15.79 -7.76 -1.88
CA GLU A 80 -14.69 -8.58 -1.36
C GLU A 80 -14.10 -7.93 -0.11
N ASP A 81 -13.29 -8.69 0.62
CA ASP A 81 -12.55 -8.16 1.75
C ASP A 81 -11.57 -7.10 1.27
N GLU A 82 -11.44 -6.02 2.03
CA GLU A 82 -10.55 -4.93 1.67
C GLU A 82 -9.09 -5.36 1.74
N LEU A 83 -8.41 -5.26 0.62
CA LEU A 83 -7.01 -5.61 0.50
C LEU A 83 -6.31 -4.54 -0.32
N PHE A 84 -5.23 -4.00 0.22
CA PHE A 84 -4.45 -2.96 -0.45
C PHE A 84 -3.00 -3.37 -0.56
N GLY A 85 -2.39 -3.02 -1.69
CA GLY A 85 -0.96 -3.15 -1.88
C GLY A 85 -0.33 -1.78 -1.76
N VAL A 86 0.76 -1.67 -1.02
CA VAL A 86 1.46 -0.40 -0.82
C VAL A 86 2.89 -0.59 -1.27
N GLU A 87 3.31 0.23 -2.23
CA GLU A 87 4.65 0.15 -2.81
C GLU A 87 5.52 1.28 -2.28
N PHE A 88 6.72 0.92 -1.85
CA PHE A 88 7.69 1.86 -1.31
C PHE A 88 8.98 1.82 -2.12
N ARG A 89 9.57 3.00 -2.31
CA ARG A 89 10.94 3.12 -2.76
C ARG A 89 11.82 3.03 -1.53
N VAL A 90 12.86 2.22 -1.59
CA VAL A 90 13.79 2.05 -0.48
C VAL A 90 15.21 2.31 -0.97
N GLU A 91 16.01 3.03 -0.18
CA GLU A 91 17.35 3.43 -0.57
C GLU A 91 18.31 2.24 -0.70
N PHE A 92 18.07 1.18 0.06
CA PHE A 92 18.94 0.00 0.03
C PHE A 92 18.67 -0.94 -1.15
N ASP A 93 17.60 -0.73 -1.90
CA ASP A 93 17.28 -1.51 -3.11
C ASP A 93 16.31 -0.73 -3.97
N VAL A 94 16.82 0.32 -4.61
CA VAL A 94 16.01 1.23 -5.42
C VAL A 94 15.39 0.51 -6.61
N GLU A 95 16.08 -0.49 -7.13
CA GLU A 95 15.63 -1.22 -8.32
C GLU A 95 14.39 -2.08 -8.05
N HIS A 96 14.36 -2.80 -6.94
CA HIS A 96 13.25 -3.68 -6.60
C HIS A 96 12.19 -3.04 -5.73
N GLY A 97 12.59 -2.13 -4.86
CA GLY A 97 11.69 -1.50 -3.91
C GLY A 97 11.16 -2.48 -2.88
N CYS A 98 10.11 -2.08 -2.18
CA CYS A 98 9.45 -2.90 -1.18
C CYS A 98 7.94 -2.82 -1.37
N GLY A 99 7.27 -3.95 -1.27
CA GLY A 99 5.82 -4.04 -1.36
C GLY A 99 5.23 -4.65 -0.11
N ILE A 100 4.08 -4.13 0.31
CA ILE A 100 3.35 -4.62 1.47
C ILE A 100 1.90 -4.83 1.08
N LYS A 101 1.30 -5.93 1.56
CA LYS A 101 -0.15 -6.12 1.47
C LYS A 101 -0.75 -5.87 2.83
N ILE A 102 -1.79 -5.04 2.85
CA ILE A 102 -2.52 -4.68 4.07
C ILE A 102 -3.97 -5.08 3.90
N LYS A 103 -4.46 -5.91 4.81
CA LYS A 103 -5.85 -6.30 4.85
C LYS A 103 -6.56 -5.43 5.89
N VAL A 104 -7.72 -4.89 5.52
CA VAL A 104 -8.52 -4.07 6.43
C VAL A 104 -9.72 -4.87 6.88
N ASP A 105 -9.90 -4.99 8.20
CA ASP A 105 -11.02 -5.73 8.78
C ASP A 105 -11.52 -4.97 10.01
N ASN A 106 -12.75 -4.46 9.93
CA ASN A 106 -13.40 -3.71 11.02
C ASN A 106 -12.52 -2.59 11.58
N GLY A 107 -11.88 -1.83 10.68
CA GLY A 107 -11.02 -0.73 11.07
C GLY A 107 -9.63 -1.14 11.54
N LYS A 108 -9.30 -2.42 11.45
CA LYS A 108 -7.96 -2.92 11.77
C LYS A 108 -7.17 -3.10 10.48
N TYR A 109 -5.92 -2.67 10.53
CA TYR A 109 -5.02 -2.70 9.38
C TYR A 109 -3.95 -3.76 9.64
N ASP A 110 -4.11 -4.93 9.02
CA ASP A 110 -3.19 -6.05 9.23
C ASP A 110 -2.24 -6.20 8.04
N ILE A 111 -0.94 -6.16 8.34
CA ILE A 111 0.08 -6.39 7.33
C ILE A 111 0.22 -7.89 7.16
N ILE A 112 -0.16 -8.40 5.99
CA ILE A 112 -0.19 -9.83 5.74
C ILE A 112 0.96 -10.34 4.89
N GLU A 113 1.65 -9.44 4.20
CA GLU A 113 2.79 -9.83 3.37
C GLU A 113 3.74 -8.65 3.19
N VAL A 114 5.04 -8.91 3.25
CA VAL A 114 6.10 -7.93 3.00
C VAL A 114 7.13 -8.59 2.09
N GLY A 115 7.60 -7.87 1.08
CA GLY A 115 8.60 -8.39 0.17
C GLY A 115 9.09 -7.30 -0.79
N THR A 116 9.57 -7.71 -1.96
CA THR A 116 9.96 -6.76 -2.99
C THR A 116 8.74 -6.03 -3.56
N GLY A 117 8.97 -4.99 -4.35
CA GLY A 117 7.90 -4.10 -4.81
C GLY A 117 6.73 -4.80 -5.50
N ASP A 118 6.97 -5.91 -6.16
CA ASP A 118 5.93 -6.67 -6.85
C ASP A 118 4.86 -7.23 -5.90
N VAL A 119 5.17 -7.40 -4.62
CA VAL A 119 4.18 -7.85 -3.63
C VAL A 119 2.99 -6.90 -3.58
N ALA A 120 3.20 -5.61 -3.83
CA ALA A 120 2.13 -4.61 -3.75
C ALA A 120 1.05 -4.80 -4.82
N PHE A 121 1.34 -5.46 -5.93
CA PHE A 121 0.37 -5.59 -7.02
C PHE A 121 0.25 -7.01 -7.58
N CYS A 122 0.97 -7.94 -7.05
CA CYS A 122 0.84 -9.36 -7.38
C CYS A 122 0.16 -10.10 -6.22
#